data_a7d6620c01a630f610981afdbfaeaafc
#
_entry.id   a7d6620c01a630f610981afdbfaeaafc
#
_cell.length_a   1.000
_cell.length_b   1.000
_cell.length_c   1.000
_cell.angle_alpha   90.00
_cell.angle_beta   90.00
_cell.angle_gamma   90.00
#
_symmetry.space_group_name_H-M   'P 1'
#
loop_
_entity.id
_entity.type
_entity.pdbx_description
1 polymer ?
#
loop_
_entity_poly.entity_id
_entity_poly.type
_entity_poly.pdbx_seq_one_letter_code
_entity_poly.pdbx_strand_id
1 'polypeptide(L)'
;MTNIAAATRKHVPILLVAAFALAVPAQAQKPGGSITVGQELDIPGFDPLKVGVYDTSTFTAAAAIFDTLTTLDDKGEAAPKLAVSWTHSDDYMTWTFKLREGVKFHDGTPFNAQAFKENFDRQKDPANKCRCAFYITNVKEVLAPDDYTLVYKLTDPSVNLPAVITIQSQNNAIHSPTAWKTKGDDYNRNPVGTGPYILKSWTAGDRMVLEKNPNYWDKGRPYLDRIVLKPLPDAQSRFASLQSGEADIIWDDENDADNIMKAQKDPKLTVHTYKGSGAQVYAFNTKVAPFDDVRVRQALVMAIDRPKMSQAISNGLSRPASNPYGDGSWVKCKDDGALPFDAEKAKALIKDYGKPVDFKMLVTATPRGRMVGQVLQQFWKRVGANMEIEQVDQATIPTRAFTRQFQLTPWRIVDLADPDPQMYANFRSGSPLALAGYANPELDKLLDHARVTADMGQRTEDYCAISRLINKDAIWFWTFQNTYYALSSAKLKGFPKMYNGVMDVSRTWLE
;
A
#
# COMPACT_ATOMS: atom_id res chain seq x y z
N MET A 1 59.79 63.52 -26.39
CA MET A 1 60.67 62.70 -25.54
C MET A 1 59.78 61.79 -24.75
N THR A 2 59.65 60.59 -25.25
CA THR A 2 58.64 59.60 -24.82
C THR A 2 59.34 58.52 -24.00
N ASN A 3 58.89 58.33 -22.74
CA ASN A 3 59.39 57.28 -21.88
C ASN A 3 58.35 56.15 -21.88
N ILE A 4 58.77 54.98 -22.38
CA ILE A 4 57.98 53.75 -22.34
C ILE A 4 58.37 52.95 -21.09
N ALA A 5 57.42 52.75 -20.20
CA ALA A 5 57.59 51.88 -19.03
C ALA A 5 57.21 50.45 -19.37
N ALA A 6 58.11 49.49 -19.18
CA ALA A 6 57.94 48.07 -19.38
C ALA A 6 57.19 47.43 -18.19
N ALA A 7 56.06 46.74 -18.44
CA ALA A 7 55.32 45.98 -17.47
C ALA A 7 55.83 44.54 -17.40
N THR A 8 56.42 44.15 -16.28
CA THR A 8 56.84 42.78 -15.97
C THR A 8 55.63 41.92 -15.57
N ARG A 9 55.30 40.92 -16.39
CA ARG A 9 54.33 39.88 -16.08
C ARG A 9 54.94 38.88 -15.10
N LYS A 10 54.37 38.81 -13.88
CA LYS A 10 54.63 37.73 -12.93
C LYS A 10 53.80 36.49 -13.31
N HIS A 11 54.47 35.36 -13.64
CA HIS A 11 53.87 34.07 -13.82
C HIS A 11 53.58 33.48 -12.41
N VAL A 12 52.30 33.20 -12.16
CA VAL A 12 51.83 32.40 -11.00
C VAL A 12 51.70 30.95 -11.50
N PRO A 13 52.38 29.97 -10.91
CA PRO A 13 52.18 28.59 -11.27
C PRO A 13 50.81 28.08 -10.77
N ILE A 14 49.97 27.64 -11.68
CA ILE A 14 48.72 26.91 -11.35
C ILE A 14 49.12 25.49 -10.95
N LEU A 15 49.01 25.17 -9.65
CA LEU A 15 49.08 23.81 -9.13
C LEU A 15 47.77 23.11 -9.50
N LEU A 16 47.84 22.18 -10.48
CA LEU A 16 46.75 21.23 -10.74
C LEU A 16 46.71 20.20 -9.60
N VAL A 17 45.78 20.36 -8.68
CA VAL A 17 45.44 19.32 -7.71
C VAL A 17 44.58 18.28 -8.44
N ALA A 18 45.17 17.17 -8.81
CA ALA A 18 44.44 16.01 -9.33
C ALA A 18 43.63 15.39 -8.18
N ALA A 19 42.33 15.67 -8.13
CA ALA A 19 41.42 14.98 -7.24
C ALA A 19 41.26 13.53 -7.71
N PHE A 20 41.95 12.61 -7.06
CA PHE A 20 41.65 11.18 -7.17
C PHE A 20 40.29 10.95 -6.51
N ALA A 21 39.23 10.89 -7.31
CA ALA A 21 37.97 10.33 -6.89
C ALA A 21 38.20 8.84 -6.62
N LEU A 22 38.28 8.46 -5.34
CA LEU A 22 38.21 7.06 -4.91
C LEU A 22 36.84 6.53 -5.38
N ALA A 23 36.81 5.88 -6.52
CA ALA A 23 35.67 5.08 -6.96
C ALA A 23 35.50 3.97 -5.91
N VAL A 24 34.53 4.13 -5.01
CA VAL A 24 34.07 3.02 -4.16
C VAL A 24 33.66 1.92 -5.13
N PRO A 25 34.26 0.71 -5.09
CA PRO A 25 33.87 -0.35 -6.00
C PRO A 25 32.39 -0.63 -5.78
N ALA A 26 31.57 -0.49 -6.82
CA ALA A 26 30.19 -0.96 -6.79
C ALA A 26 30.26 -2.44 -6.44
N GLN A 27 29.72 -2.80 -5.27
CA GLN A 27 29.71 -4.18 -4.78
C GLN A 27 28.99 -5.03 -5.84
N ALA A 28 29.74 -5.92 -6.50
CA ALA A 28 29.18 -6.75 -7.57
C ALA A 28 28.07 -7.63 -6.98
N GLN A 29 26.88 -7.53 -7.57
CA GLN A 29 25.73 -8.34 -7.21
C GLN A 29 26.07 -9.81 -7.40
N LYS A 30 26.02 -10.62 -6.32
CA LYS A 30 26.35 -12.04 -6.36
C LYS A 30 25.09 -12.84 -6.73
N PRO A 31 25.10 -13.58 -7.83
CA PRO A 31 24.05 -14.55 -8.11
C PRO A 31 24.21 -15.79 -7.21
N GLY A 32 23.07 -16.39 -6.87
CA GLY A 32 23.03 -17.63 -6.09
C GLY A 32 22.55 -17.43 -4.66
N GLY A 33 22.34 -18.54 -3.97
CA GLY A 33 21.89 -18.58 -2.59
C GLY A 33 20.39 -18.71 -2.38
N SER A 34 20.01 -18.88 -1.12
CA SER A 34 18.61 -19.04 -0.70
C SER A 34 18.32 -18.15 0.49
N ILE A 35 17.12 -17.58 0.56
CA ILE A 35 16.65 -16.84 1.73
C ILE A 35 15.33 -17.39 2.25
N THR A 36 15.13 -17.25 3.57
CA THR A 36 13.85 -17.49 4.23
C THR A 36 13.21 -16.15 4.59
N VAL A 37 11.97 -15.95 4.16
CA VAL A 37 11.14 -14.76 4.43
C VAL A 37 10.08 -15.14 5.47
N GLY A 38 10.20 -14.61 6.68
CA GLY A 38 9.20 -14.80 7.73
C GLY A 38 8.02 -13.81 7.52
N GLN A 39 6.82 -14.34 7.34
CA GLN A 39 5.59 -13.59 7.11
C GLN A 39 4.63 -13.72 8.28
N GLU A 40 3.77 -12.72 8.48
CA GLU A 40 2.78 -12.76 9.55
C GLU A 40 1.69 -13.81 9.28
N LEU A 41 1.19 -13.86 8.06
CA LEU A 41 0.05 -14.70 7.69
C LEU A 41 0.45 -15.82 6.72
N ASP A 42 -0.27 -16.95 6.80
CA ASP A 42 -0.22 -17.96 5.75
C ASP A 42 -0.99 -17.48 4.52
N ILE A 43 -0.59 -17.95 3.35
CA ILE A 43 -1.17 -17.56 2.07
C ILE A 43 -2.40 -18.42 1.79
N PRO A 44 -3.59 -17.82 1.61
CA PRO A 44 -4.82 -18.58 1.38
C PRO A 44 -4.90 -19.15 -0.05
N GLY A 45 -4.20 -18.55 -1.00
CA GLY A 45 -4.20 -18.91 -2.41
C GLY A 45 -3.86 -17.74 -3.32
N PHE A 46 -3.94 -17.97 -4.63
CA PHE A 46 -3.61 -16.95 -5.63
C PHE A 46 -4.72 -16.71 -6.66
N ASP A 47 -5.73 -17.58 -6.75
CA ASP A 47 -6.83 -17.35 -7.68
C ASP A 47 -7.68 -16.17 -7.22
N PRO A 48 -7.72 -15.05 -7.97
CA PRO A 48 -8.45 -13.86 -7.58
C PRO A 48 -9.95 -14.10 -7.40
N LEU A 49 -10.51 -15.13 -8.08
CA LEU A 49 -11.91 -15.50 -7.90
C LEU A 49 -12.21 -16.13 -6.53
N LYS A 50 -11.20 -16.75 -5.90
CA LYS A 50 -11.35 -17.49 -4.63
C LYS A 50 -10.87 -16.71 -3.43
N VAL A 51 -9.74 -16.00 -3.57
CA VAL A 51 -9.07 -15.37 -2.43
C VAL A 51 -9.70 -14.02 -2.05
N GLY A 52 -10.30 -13.33 -3.00
CA GLY A 52 -10.88 -12.01 -2.74
C GLY A 52 -9.82 -10.93 -2.63
N VAL A 53 -9.50 -10.44 -1.42
CA VAL A 53 -8.49 -9.40 -1.19
C VAL A 53 -7.19 -10.03 -0.71
N TYR A 54 -6.06 -9.70 -1.34
CA TYR A 54 -4.74 -10.12 -0.89
C TYR A 54 -4.32 -9.31 0.35
N ASP A 55 -3.75 -10.00 1.33
CA ASP A 55 -2.99 -9.40 2.42
C ASP A 55 -1.52 -9.17 2.02
N THR A 56 -0.74 -8.53 2.88
CA THR A 56 0.67 -8.21 2.63
C THR A 56 1.52 -9.46 2.39
N SER A 57 1.24 -10.57 3.08
CA SER A 57 1.96 -11.84 2.89
C SER A 57 1.67 -12.43 1.51
N THR A 58 0.40 -12.42 1.08
CA THR A 58 -0.01 -12.89 -0.25
C THR A 58 0.55 -12.00 -1.36
N PHE A 59 0.55 -10.67 -1.18
CA PHE A 59 1.19 -9.76 -2.15
C PHE A 59 2.69 -10.00 -2.29
N THR A 60 3.40 -10.26 -1.20
CA THR A 60 4.84 -10.58 -1.21
C THR A 60 5.12 -11.83 -2.04
N ALA A 61 4.32 -12.90 -1.86
CA ALA A 61 4.45 -14.10 -2.66
C ALA A 61 4.03 -13.87 -4.13
N ALA A 62 2.97 -13.11 -4.36
CA ALA A 62 2.50 -12.76 -5.69
C ALA A 62 3.54 -11.95 -6.47
N ALA A 63 4.25 -11.02 -5.83
CA ALA A 63 5.33 -10.25 -6.47
C ALA A 63 6.50 -11.14 -6.95
N ALA A 64 6.70 -12.30 -6.30
CA ALA A 64 7.70 -13.28 -6.72
C ALA A 64 7.23 -14.16 -7.91
N ILE A 65 5.94 -14.48 -7.99
CA ILE A 65 5.38 -15.45 -8.95
C ILE A 65 4.84 -14.76 -10.21
N PHE A 66 4.28 -13.56 -10.06
CA PHE A 66 3.58 -12.85 -11.14
C PHE A 66 4.27 -11.54 -11.51
N ASP A 67 4.06 -11.12 -12.73
CA ASP A 67 4.29 -9.75 -13.16
C ASP A 67 2.95 -9.02 -13.37
N THR A 68 3.06 -7.70 -13.53
CA THR A 68 2.00 -6.77 -13.87
C THR A 68 2.36 -5.99 -15.13
N LEU A 69 1.45 -5.23 -15.70
CA LEU A 69 1.77 -4.38 -16.86
C LEU A 69 2.80 -3.31 -16.51
N THR A 70 2.66 -2.70 -15.36
CA THR A 70 3.51 -1.62 -14.86
C THR A 70 4.02 -1.93 -13.45
N THR A 71 5.00 -1.20 -13.00
CA THR A 71 5.51 -1.21 -11.62
C THR A 71 5.68 0.22 -11.13
N LEU A 72 6.09 0.40 -9.88
CA LEU A 72 6.50 1.70 -9.36
C LEU A 72 8.01 1.77 -9.28
N ASP A 73 8.57 2.90 -9.67
CA ASP A 73 9.99 3.19 -9.48
C ASP A 73 10.30 3.67 -8.05
N ASP A 74 11.55 4.03 -7.79
CA ASP A 74 11.98 4.50 -6.47
C ASP A 74 11.35 5.84 -6.03
N LYS A 75 10.72 6.57 -6.96
CA LYS A 75 9.99 7.80 -6.66
C LYS A 75 8.50 7.55 -6.43
N GLY A 76 8.00 6.34 -6.75
CA GLY A 76 6.59 5.98 -6.71
C GLY A 76 5.85 6.32 -8.00
N GLU A 77 6.57 6.60 -9.08
CA GLU A 77 6.01 6.86 -10.40
C GLU A 77 5.84 5.56 -11.19
N ALA A 78 4.87 5.54 -12.11
CA ALA A 78 4.64 4.38 -12.96
C ALA A 78 5.85 4.11 -13.86
N ALA A 79 6.34 2.90 -13.84
CA ALA A 79 7.47 2.43 -14.64
C ALA A 79 7.12 1.18 -15.47
N PRO A 80 7.76 0.99 -16.62
CA PRO A 80 7.56 -0.18 -17.47
C PRO A 80 7.85 -1.51 -16.75
N LYS A 81 6.98 -2.52 -16.99
CA LYS A 81 7.24 -3.92 -16.62
C LYS A 81 6.90 -4.85 -17.78
N LEU A 82 5.72 -5.44 -17.87
CA LEU A 82 5.30 -6.17 -19.07
C LEU A 82 4.75 -5.23 -20.16
N ALA A 83 4.23 -4.07 -19.82
CA ALA A 83 4.07 -2.97 -20.77
C ALA A 83 5.39 -2.19 -20.88
N VAL A 84 5.85 -1.92 -22.11
CA VAL A 84 7.10 -1.18 -22.38
C VAL A 84 6.84 0.31 -22.57
N SER A 85 5.63 0.68 -22.95
CA SER A 85 5.19 2.07 -23.12
C SER A 85 3.68 2.15 -23.11
N TRP A 86 3.16 3.38 -22.93
CA TRP A 86 1.72 3.66 -23.00
C TRP A 86 1.44 5.07 -23.49
N THR A 87 0.23 5.26 -24.03
CA THR A 87 -0.34 6.54 -24.43
C THR A 87 -1.79 6.62 -23.99
N HIS A 88 -2.36 7.80 -23.96
CA HIS A 88 -3.76 8.01 -23.60
C HIS A 88 -4.44 8.99 -24.58
N SER A 89 -5.78 8.97 -24.62
CA SER A 89 -6.59 10.01 -25.25
C SER A 89 -6.62 11.28 -24.39
N ASP A 90 -6.90 12.42 -24.99
CA ASP A 90 -6.93 13.72 -24.28
C ASP A 90 -7.90 13.74 -23.09
N ASP A 91 -8.97 12.98 -23.18
CA ASP A 91 -9.98 12.83 -22.13
C ASP A 91 -9.66 11.75 -21.07
N TYR A 92 -8.52 11.10 -21.18
CA TYR A 92 -8.10 9.99 -20.31
C TYR A 92 -9.09 8.81 -20.23
N MET A 93 -9.99 8.67 -21.19
CA MET A 93 -10.96 7.57 -21.30
C MET A 93 -10.39 6.35 -22.02
N THR A 94 -9.31 6.52 -22.76
CA THR A 94 -8.67 5.45 -23.52
C THR A 94 -7.17 5.43 -23.23
N TRP A 95 -6.65 4.26 -22.83
CA TRP A 95 -5.23 4.04 -22.65
C TRP A 95 -4.75 2.89 -23.53
N THR A 96 -3.65 3.10 -24.25
CA THR A 96 -3.03 2.09 -25.11
C THR A 96 -1.68 1.71 -24.57
N PHE A 97 -1.48 0.42 -24.28
CA PHE A 97 -0.23 -0.14 -23.78
C PHE A 97 0.43 -1.00 -24.85
N LYS A 98 1.73 -0.83 -25.06
CA LYS A 98 2.56 -1.72 -25.86
C LYS A 98 3.23 -2.75 -24.96
N LEU A 99 3.10 -4.03 -25.29
CA LEU A 99 3.57 -5.13 -24.48
C LEU A 99 4.97 -5.55 -24.87
N ARG A 100 5.66 -6.16 -23.90
CA ARG A 100 6.97 -6.80 -24.09
C ARG A 100 6.81 -8.10 -24.87
N GLU A 101 7.59 -8.23 -25.92
CA GLU A 101 7.62 -9.42 -26.78
C GLU A 101 8.45 -10.55 -26.16
N GLY A 102 8.17 -11.79 -26.52
CA GLY A 102 8.95 -12.97 -26.16
C GLY A 102 8.82 -13.41 -24.68
N VAL A 103 7.94 -12.81 -23.89
CA VAL A 103 7.67 -13.23 -22.52
C VAL A 103 6.88 -14.53 -22.51
N LYS A 104 7.24 -15.45 -21.60
CA LYS A 104 6.53 -16.72 -21.39
C LYS A 104 6.07 -16.85 -19.93
N PHE A 105 4.92 -17.48 -19.76
CA PHE A 105 4.51 -17.99 -18.48
C PHE A 105 5.40 -19.15 -18.02
N HIS A 106 5.34 -19.48 -16.72
CA HIS A 106 6.11 -20.59 -16.14
C HIS A 106 5.79 -21.96 -16.76
N ASP A 107 4.62 -22.11 -17.34
CA ASP A 107 4.20 -23.32 -18.10
C ASP A 107 4.68 -23.35 -19.56
N GLY A 108 5.47 -22.32 -19.96
CA GLY A 108 6.04 -22.21 -21.30
C GLY A 108 5.11 -21.57 -22.34
N THR A 109 3.83 -21.34 -22.02
CA THR A 109 2.88 -20.65 -22.91
C THR A 109 3.25 -19.17 -23.07
N PRO A 110 2.98 -18.57 -24.25
CA PRO A 110 3.34 -17.16 -24.48
C PRO A 110 2.45 -16.20 -23.68
N PHE A 111 3.05 -15.14 -23.15
CA PHE A 111 2.32 -13.97 -22.71
C PHE A 111 2.12 -13.02 -23.88
N ASN A 112 0.89 -12.64 -24.16
CA ASN A 112 0.50 -11.65 -25.16
C ASN A 112 -0.77 -10.91 -24.76
N ALA A 113 -1.25 -10.00 -25.60
CA ALA A 113 -2.44 -9.19 -25.32
C ALA A 113 -3.71 -10.04 -25.14
N GLN A 114 -3.85 -11.13 -25.88
CA GLN A 114 -4.98 -12.03 -25.74
C GLN A 114 -4.97 -12.75 -24.38
N ALA A 115 -3.81 -13.23 -23.93
CA ALA A 115 -3.67 -13.85 -22.61
C ALA A 115 -4.01 -12.86 -21.47
N PHE A 116 -3.62 -11.60 -21.61
CA PHE A 116 -4.01 -10.56 -20.66
C PHE A 116 -5.53 -10.33 -20.68
N LYS A 117 -6.10 -10.16 -21.87
CA LYS A 117 -7.54 -9.95 -22.04
C LYS A 117 -8.37 -11.07 -21.39
N GLU A 118 -7.96 -12.31 -21.55
CA GLU A 118 -8.62 -13.45 -20.92
C GLU A 118 -8.60 -13.38 -19.38
N ASN A 119 -7.50 -12.90 -18.78
CA ASN A 119 -7.44 -12.63 -17.33
C ASN A 119 -8.43 -11.56 -16.92
N PHE A 120 -8.47 -10.45 -17.65
CA PHE A 120 -9.37 -9.35 -17.38
C PHE A 120 -10.84 -9.78 -17.51
N ASP A 121 -11.21 -10.42 -18.62
CA ASP A 121 -12.58 -10.86 -18.90
C ASP A 121 -13.06 -11.86 -17.83
N ARG A 122 -12.20 -12.79 -17.40
CA ARG A 122 -12.48 -13.75 -16.32
C ARG A 122 -12.82 -13.05 -15.00
N GLN A 123 -12.10 -11.99 -14.66
CA GLN A 123 -12.34 -11.22 -13.43
C GLN A 123 -13.59 -10.34 -13.54
N LYS A 124 -13.86 -9.81 -14.72
CA LYS A 124 -15.00 -8.91 -14.98
C LYS A 124 -16.33 -9.64 -15.18
N ASP A 125 -16.30 -10.92 -15.53
CA ASP A 125 -17.52 -11.71 -15.76
C ASP A 125 -18.35 -11.83 -14.47
N PRO A 126 -19.59 -11.28 -14.45
CA PRO A 126 -20.45 -11.33 -13.27
C PRO A 126 -20.76 -12.76 -12.80
N ALA A 127 -20.73 -13.76 -13.69
CA ALA A 127 -20.98 -15.17 -13.36
C ALA A 127 -19.90 -15.70 -12.39
N ASN A 128 -18.68 -15.16 -12.45
CA ASN A 128 -17.57 -15.56 -11.59
C ASN A 128 -17.61 -14.92 -10.20
N LYS A 129 -18.48 -13.93 -9.96
CA LYS A 129 -18.69 -13.26 -8.65
C LYS A 129 -17.38 -12.82 -8.00
N CYS A 130 -16.40 -12.37 -8.81
CA CYS A 130 -15.09 -11.97 -8.30
C CYS A 130 -15.20 -10.73 -7.42
N ARG A 131 -14.77 -10.83 -6.17
CA ARG A 131 -14.62 -9.65 -5.30
C ARG A 131 -13.56 -8.68 -5.85
N CYS A 132 -12.62 -9.18 -6.65
CA CYS A 132 -11.60 -8.39 -7.34
C CYS A 132 -12.18 -7.44 -8.38
N ALA A 133 -13.36 -7.71 -8.94
CA ALA A 133 -14.03 -6.88 -9.93
C ALA A 133 -14.25 -5.43 -9.45
N PHE A 134 -14.30 -5.22 -8.13
CA PHE A 134 -14.39 -3.89 -7.53
C PHE A 134 -13.27 -2.95 -7.99
N TYR A 135 -12.05 -3.46 -8.14
CA TYR A 135 -10.88 -2.64 -8.52
C TYR A 135 -10.82 -2.29 -10.01
N ILE A 136 -11.67 -2.89 -10.83
CA ILE A 136 -11.74 -2.66 -12.27
C ILE A 136 -13.12 -2.14 -12.71
N THR A 137 -13.91 -1.60 -11.79
CA THR A 137 -15.27 -1.10 -12.08
C THR A 137 -15.26 0.02 -13.09
N ASN A 138 -14.25 0.89 -13.07
CA ASN A 138 -14.07 1.98 -14.02
C ASN A 138 -13.52 1.56 -15.39
N VAL A 139 -13.12 0.27 -15.56
CA VAL A 139 -12.69 -0.24 -16.86
C VAL A 139 -13.89 -0.85 -17.57
N LYS A 140 -14.35 -0.23 -18.64
CA LYS A 140 -15.46 -0.73 -19.46
C LYS A 140 -15.08 -2.03 -20.15
N GLU A 141 -13.97 -2.04 -20.85
CA GLU A 141 -13.44 -3.17 -21.58
C GLU A 141 -11.93 -3.05 -21.81
N VAL A 142 -11.28 -4.17 -22.07
CA VAL A 142 -9.91 -4.25 -22.58
C VAL A 142 -9.93 -4.95 -23.93
N LEU A 143 -9.33 -4.31 -24.95
CA LEU A 143 -9.22 -4.84 -26.30
C LEU A 143 -7.78 -5.30 -26.56
N ALA A 144 -7.63 -6.35 -27.36
CA ALA A 144 -6.35 -6.87 -27.85
C ALA A 144 -6.38 -6.85 -29.40
N PRO A 145 -6.11 -5.68 -30.02
CA PRO A 145 -6.19 -5.55 -31.48
C PRO A 145 -5.10 -6.30 -32.22
N ASP A 146 -3.98 -6.56 -31.56
CA ASP A 146 -2.87 -7.40 -32.00
C ASP A 146 -2.24 -8.10 -30.79
N ASP A 147 -1.22 -8.95 -31.01
CA ASP A 147 -0.57 -9.75 -29.96
C ASP A 147 0.14 -8.92 -28.88
N TYR A 148 0.51 -7.66 -29.17
CA TYR A 148 1.33 -6.83 -28.28
C TYR A 148 0.75 -5.46 -28.01
N THR A 149 -0.54 -5.27 -28.27
CA THR A 149 -1.26 -4.02 -27.97
C THR A 149 -2.49 -4.30 -27.13
N LEU A 150 -2.57 -3.60 -25.98
CA LEU A 150 -3.79 -3.56 -25.16
C LEU A 150 -4.39 -2.17 -25.22
N VAL A 151 -5.72 -2.10 -25.37
CA VAL A 151 -6.46 -0.84 -25.30
C VAL A 151 -7.49 -0.94 -24.19
N TYR A 152 -7.29 -0.16 -23.13
CA TYR A 152 -8.27 0.04 -22.07
C TYR A 152 -9.29 1.10 -22.48
N LYS A 153 -10.56 0.78 -22.37
CA LYS A 153 -11.67 1.73 -22.45
C LYS A 153 -12.26 1.89 -21.06
N LEU A 154 -12.33 3.12 -20.59
CA LEU A 154 -12.82 3.42 -19.23
C LEU A 154 -14.27 3.93 -19.27
N THR A 155 -14.98 3.79 -18.14
CA THR A 155 -16.30 4.41 -17.90
C THR A 155 -16.16 5.82 -17.36
N ASP A 156 -15.06 6.09 -16.66
CA ASP A 156 -14.71 7.37 -16.07
C ASP A 156 -13.25 7.68 -16.36
N PRO A 157 -12.85 8.94 -16.58
CA PRO A 157 -11.46 9.30 -16.81
C PRO A 157 -10.53 8.83 -15.68
N SER A 158 -9.29 8.50 -16.04
CA SER A 158 -8.25 8.16 -15.06
C SER A 158 -6.91 8.68 -15.54
N VAL A 159 -6.46 9.79 -15.00
CA VAL A 159 -5.20 10.46 -15.40
C VAL A 159 -3.95 9.67 -15.01
N ASN A 160 -4.06 8.67 -14.13
CA ASN A 160 -2.93 7.93 -13.60
C ASN A 160 -3.12 6.40 -13.62
N LEU A 161 -3.85 5.89 -14.61
CA LEU A 161 -4.10 4.45 -14.75
C LEU A 161 -2.81 3.61 -14.64
N PRO A 162 -1.67 3.97 -15.28
CA PRO A 162 -0.43 3.17 -15.18
C PRO A 162 0.10 3.00 -13.76
N ALA A 163 -0.10 3.96 -12.85
CA ALA A 163 0.38 3.87 -11.49
C ALA A 163 -0.51 2.99 -10.59
N VAL A 164 -1.76 2.76 -10.97
CA VAL A 164 -2.70 1.95 -10.18
C VAL A 164 -2.81 0.49 -10.64
N ILE A 165 -2.38 0.17 -11.87
CA ILE A 165 -2.36 -1.21 -12.38
C ILE A 165 -1.05 -1.95 -12.06
N THR A 166 -0.57 -1.83 -10.82
CA THR A 166 0.66 -2.43 -10.31
C THR A 166 0.37 -3.62 -9.38
N ILE A 167 1.40 -4.22 -8.81
CA ILE A 167 1.25 -5.40 -7.94
C ILE A 167 0.50 -5.10 -6.63
N GLN A 168 0.39 -3.85 -6.22
CA GLN A 168 -0.36 -3.45 -5.02
C GLN A 168 -1.88 -3.62 -5.17
N SER A 169 -2.37 -3.84 -6.39
CA SER A 169 -3.77 -4.14 -6.68
C SER A 169 -3.88 -5.60 -7.15
N GLN A 170 -4.62 -6.41 -6.42
CA GLN A 170 -4.67 -7.87 -6.59
C GLN A 170 -5.09 -8.35 -7.98
N ASN A 171 -5.95 -7.62 -8.66
CA ASN A 171 -6.44 -7.96 -9.99
C ASN A 171 -5.45 -7.65 -11.11
N ASN A 172 -4.27 -7.09 -10.80
CA ASN A 172 -3.25 -6.75 -11.79
C ASN A 172 -2.17 -7.83 -11.95
N ALA A 173 -2.12 -8.82 -11.05
CA ALA A 173 -1.29 -10.00 -11.24
C ALA A 173 -1.75 -10.78 -12.48
N ILE A 174 -0.80 -11.12 -13.37
CA ILE A 174 -1.13 -11.75 -14.66
C ILE A 174 -0.92 -13.26 -14.56
N HIS A 175 -2.01 -13.99 -14.68
CA HIS A 175 -2.09 -15.44 -14.52
C HIS A 175 -2.08 -16.16 -15.89
N SER A 176 -1.48 -17.35 -15.99
CA SER A 176 -1.55 -18.16 -17.22
C SER A 176 -2.98 -18.64 -17.48
N PRO A 177 -3.59 -18.25 -18.63
CA PRO A 177 -4.91 -18.74 -19.00
C PRO A 177 -4.94 -20.27 -19.21
N THR A 178 -3.87 -20.83 -19.74
CA THR A 178 -3.74 -22.29 -19.89
C THR A 178 -3.75 -22.98 -18.54
N ALA A 179 -3.00 -22.47 -17.57
CA ALA A 179 -2.91 -23.08 -16.26
C ALA A 179 -4.24 -23.08 -15.50
N TRP A 180 -4.96 -21.94 -15.42
CA TRP A 180 -6.21 -21.93 -14.67
C TRP A 180 -7.34 -22.70 -15.37
N LYS A 181 -7.32 -22.80 -16.74
CA LYS A 181 -8.26 -23.64 -17.49
C LYS A 181 -8.02 -25.13 -17.28
N THR A 182 -6.75 -25.55 -17.23
CA THR A 182 -6.39 -26.99 -17.10
C THR A 182 -6.42 -27.49 -15.67
N LYS A 183 -6.06 -26.65 -14.68
CA LYS A 183 -6.00 -27.04 -13.27
C LYS A 183 -7.32 -26.84 -12.53
N GLY A 184 -8.23 -26.02 -13.06
CA GLY A 184 -9.50 -25.73 -12.41
C GLY A 184 -9.29 -25.22 -10.96
N ASP A 185 -9.92 -25.86 -10.00
CA ASP A 185 -9.85 -25.50 -8.59
C ASP A 185 -8.46 -25.61 -7.96
N ASP A 186 -7.64 -26.53 -8.48
CA ASP A 186 -6.26 -26.73 -8.00
C ASP A 186 -5.35 -25.54 -8.36
N TYR A 187 -5.76 -24.70 -9.33
CA TYR A 187 -5.01 -23.51 -9.70
C TYR A 187 -4.74 -22.58 -8.51
N ASN A 188 -5.69 -22.47 -7.58
CA ASN A 188 -5.54 -21.63 -6.39
C ASN A 188 -4.29 -21.95 -5.57
N ARG A 189 -3.85 -23.20 -5.58
CA ARG A 189 -2.65 -23.70 -4.88
C ARG A 189 -1.47 -23.97 -5.80
N ASN A 190 -1.67 -23.90 -7.11
CA ASN A 190 -0.65 -24.17 -8.13
C ASN A 190 -0.56 -23.01 -9.12
N PRO A 191 -0.21 -21.80 -8.66
CA PRO A 191 -0.17 -20.59 -9.47
C PRO A 191 0.87 -20.69 -10.58
N VAL A 192 0.57 -20.07 -11.71
CA VAL A 192 1.47 -19.94 -12.86
C VAL A 192 1.42 -18.51 -13.36
N GLY A 193 2.52 -17.81 -13.24
CA GLY A 193 2.72 -16.42 -13.67
C GLY A 193 3.87 -16.29 -14.66
N THR A 194 4.34 -15.07 -14.85
CA THR A 194 5.50 -14.71 -15.67
C THR A 194 6.70 -14.27 -14.83
N GLY A 195 6.55 -14.28 -13.51
CA GLY A 195 7.46 -13.66 -12.55
C GLY A 195 8.82 -14.33 -12.42
N PRO A 196 9.69 -13.74 -11.57
CA PRO A 196 11.09 -14.17 -11.42
C PRO A 196 11.25 -15.51 -10.73
N TYR A 197 10.23 -16.03 -10.02
CA TYR A 197 10.30 -17.31 -9.33
C TYR A 197 9.10 -18.19 -9.66
N ILE A 198 9.34 -19.51 -9.64
CA ILE A 198 8.36 -20.56 -9.94
C ILE A 198 8.04 -21.30 -8.65
N LEU A 199 6.77 -21.61 -8.38
CA LEU A 199 6.36 -22.43 -7.26
C LEU A 199 6.92 -23.85 -7.41
N LYS A 200 7.71 -24.29 -6.43
CA LYS A 200 8.26 -25.66 -6.34
C LYS A 200 7.43 -26.57 -5.45
N SER A 201 7.10 -26.07 -4.26
CA SER A 201 6.27 -26.81 -3.29
C SER A 201 5.59 -25.84 -2.34
N TRP A 202 4.44 -26.26 -1.82
CA TRP A 202 3.68 -25.47 -0.86
C TRP A 202 2.93 -26.37 0.11
N THR A 203 3.30 -26.30 1.38
CA THR A 203 2.61 -26.93 2.49
C THR A 203 1.95 -25.85 3.33
N ALA A 204 0.61 -25.83 3.35
CA ALA A 204 -0.14 -24.84 4.11
C ALA A 204 0.23 -24.86 5.60
N GLY A 205 0.40 -23.69 6.20
CA GLY A 205 0.79 -23.54 7.61
C GLY A 205 2.26 -23.82 7.90
N ASP A 206 3.04 -24.33 6.92
CA ASP A 206 4.47 -24.61 7.10
C ASP A 206 5.35 -23.72 6.22
N ARG A 207 5.34 -23.93 4.91
CA ARG A 207 6.21 -23.17 4.01
C ARG A 207 5.77 -23.24 2.55
N MET A 208 6.16 -22.20 1.80
CA MET A 208 6.14 -22.18 0.35
C MET A 208 7.58 -22.05 -0.17
N VAL A 209 7.97 -22.89 -1.11
CA VAL A 209 9.30 -22.87 -1.74
C VAL A 209 9.17 -22.40 -3.17
N LEU A 210 9.88 -21.35 -3.51
CA LEU A 210 9.97 -20.77 -4.84
C LEU A 210 11.40 -20.94 -5.36
N GLU A 211 11.55 -21.39 -6.61
CA GLU A 211 12.83 -21.53 -7.30
C GLU A 211 12.95 -20.51 -8.43
N LYS A 212 14.18 -20.07 -8.71
CA LYS A 212 14.50 -19.12 -9.77
C LYS A 212 13.90 -19.56 -11.10
N ASN A 213 13.23 -18.63 -11.79
CA ASN A 213 12.79 -18.83 -13.17
C ASN A 213 13.97 -18.65 -14.14
N PRO A 214 14.50 -19.73 -14.76
CA PRO A 214 15.64 -19.62 -15.67
C PRO A 214 15.31 -18.87 -16.97
N ASN A 215 14.01 -18.77 -17.29
CA ASN A 215 13.50 -18.12 -18.48
C ASN A 215 12.93 -16.72 -18.22
N TYR A 216 13.23 -16.13 -17.05
CA TYR A 216 12.74 -14.81 -16.73
C TYR A 216 13.15 -13.77 -17.80
N TRP A 217 12.21 -12.93 -18.17
CA TRP A 217 12.41 -11.96 -19.26
C TRP A 217 13.43 -10.86 -18.89
N ASP A 218 13.52 -10.47 -17.60
CA ASP A 218 14.48 -9.48 -17.11
C ASP A 218 15.84 -10.16 -16.88
N LYS A 219 16.69 -10.13 -17.91
CA LYS A 219 17.95 -10.85 -17.95
C LYS A 219 18.88 -10.45 -16.81
N GLY A 220 19.50 -11.46 -16.20
CA GLY A 220 20.38 -11.29 -15.03
C GLY A 220 19.63 -11.32 -13.69
N ARG A 221 18.32 -11.40 -13.70
CA ARG A 221 17.46 -11.54 -12.51
C ARG A 221 16.66 -12.83 -12.54
N PRO A 222 16.15 -13.27 -11.37
CA PRO A 222 16.52 -12.84 -10.03
C PRO A 222 17.94 -13.28 -9.66
N TYR A 223 18.53 -12.69 -8.61
CA TYR A 223 19.88 -13.05 -8.16
C TYR A 223 19.89 -14.35 -7.33
N LEU A 224 18.93 -14.48 -6.41
CA LEU A 224 18.81 -15.67 -5.55
C LEU A 224 18.27 -16.87 -6.33
N ASP A 225 18.72 -18.07 -5.97
CA ASP A 225 18.25 -19.32 -6.58
C ASP A 225 16.93 -19.79 -5.98
N ARG A 226 16.66 -19.43 -4.70
CA ARG A 226 15.50 -19.92 -3.95
C ARG A 226 15.01 -18.90 -2.95
N ILE A 227 13.69 -18.88 -2.76
CA ILE A 227 13.01 -18.19 -1.67
C ILE A 227 12.13 -19.19 -0.93
N VAL A 228 12.19 -19.16 0.41
CA VAL A 228 11.28 -19.91 1.29
C VAL A 228 10.41 -18.88 2.00
N LEU A 229 9.09 -18.89 1.78
CA LEU A 229 8.14 -18.08 2.52
C LEU A 229 7.59 -18.93 3.66
N LYS A 230 7.73 -18.44 4.90
CA LYS A 230 7.34 -19.16 6.11
C LYS A 230 6.36 -18.34 6.93
N PRO A 231 5.11 -18.81 7.19
CA PRO A 231 4.19 -18.13 8.09
C PRO A 231 4.70 -18.24 9.54
N LEU A 232 4.87 -17.10 10.17
CA LEU A 232 5.29 -16.92 11.56
C LEU A 232 4.39 -15.88 12.23
N PRO A 233 3.15 -16.24 12.62
CA PRO A 233 2.15 -15.27 13.08
C PRO A 233 2.54 -14.55 14.37
N ASP A 234 3.21 -15.25 15.29
CA ASP A 234 3.66 -14.66 16.55
C ASP A 234 4.91 -13.79 16.32
N ALA A 235 4.81 -12.51 16.64
CA ALA A 235 5.87 -11.53 16.38
C ALA A 235 7.17 -11.82 17.12
N GLN A 236 7.10 -12.38 18.35
CA GLN A 236 8.29 -12.70 19.12
C GLN A 236 9.00 -13.92 18.51
N SER A 237 8.26 -14.94 18.10
CA SER A 237 8.80 -16.11 17.38
C SER A 237 9.38 -15.70 16.03
N ARG A 238 8.70 -14.78 15.32
CA ARG A 238 9.18 -14.22 14.04
C ARG A 238 10.50 -13.47 14.22
N PHE A 239 10.62 -12.62 15.24
CA PHE A 239 11.85 -11.92 15.55
C PHE A 239 12.98 -12.88 16.03
N ALA A 240 12.66 -13.86 16.85
CA ALA A 240 13.63 -14.89 17.30
C ALA A 240 14.19 -15.69 16.12
N SER A 241 13.36 -16.00 15.11
CA SER A 241 13.82 -16.70 13.89
C SER A 241 14.82 -15.86 13.08
N LEU A 242 14.66 -14.54 13.04
CA LEU A 242 15.63 -13.64 12.43
C LEU A 242 16.95 -13.59 13.24
N GLN A 243 16.87 -13.51 14.57
CA GLN A 243 18.05 -13.46 15.44
C GLN A 243 18.87 -14.76 15.37
N SER A 244 18.21 -15.91 15.26
CA SER A 244 18.87 -17.22 15.12
C SER A 244 19.44 -17.48 13.72
N GLY A 245 19.02 -16.69 12.70
CA GLY A 245 19.36 -16.91 11.30
C GLY A 245 18.51 -17.98 10.62
N GLU A 246 17.40 -18.43 11.22
CA GLU A 246 16.40 -19.28 10.57
C GLU A 246 15.64 -18.52 9.49
N ALA A 247 15.35 -17.25 9.73
CA ALA A 247 14.84 -16.31 8.72
C ALA A 247 15.91 -15.27 8.38
N ASP A 248 16.01 -14.90 7.09
CA ASP A 248 16.93 -13.87 6.60
C ASP A 248 16.29 -12.49 6.59
N ILE A 249 14.97 -12.44 6.44
CA ILE A 249 14.15 -11.24 6.48
C ILE A 249 12.77 -11.56 7.04
N ILE A 250 12.24 -10.67 7.86
CA ILE A 250 10.88 -10.77 8.40
C ILE A 250 10.10 -9.48 8.11
N TRP A 251 8.80 -9.63 7.91
CA TRP A 251 7.87 -8.52 7.92
C TRP A 251 7.52 -8.14 9.37
N ASP A 252 7.40 -6.85 9.63
CA ASP A 252 7.01 -6.32 10.93
C ASP A 252 6.22 -5.02 10.78
N ASP A 253 5.59 -4.54 11.83
CA ASP A 253 4.91 -3.25 11.84
C ASP A 253 5.12 -2.50 13.16
N GLU A 254 4.63 -1.27 13.25
CA GLU A 254 4.80 -0.44 14.46
C GLU A 254 4.18 -1.05 15.73
N ASN A 255 3.42 -2.14 15.61
CA ASN A 255 2.85 -2.87 16.74
C ASN A 255 3.92 -3.63 17.52
N ASP A 256 4.97 -4.02 16.82
CA ASP A 256 6.10 -4.77 17.36
C ASP A 256 7.29 -3.84 17.66
N ALA A 257 6.98 -2.66 18.20
CA ALA A 257 7.93 -1.58 18.48
C ALA A 257 9.20 -2.04 19.20
N ASP A 258 9.06 -2.96 20.19
CA ASP A 258 10.19 -3.48 20.95
C ASP A 258 11.16 -4.27 20.07
N ASN A 259 10.65 -5.07 19.13
CA ASN A 259 11.46 -5.84 18.19
C ASN A 259 12.20 -4.91 17.23
N ILE A 260 11.50 -3.89 16.70
CA ILE A 260 12.09 -2.87 15.82
C ILE A 260 13.20 -2.12 16.54
N MET A 261 12.97 -1.68 17.80
CA MET A 261 13.98 -0.97 18.59
C MET A 261 15.18 -1.85 18.97
N LYS A 262 14.96 -3.16 19.19
CA LYS A 262 16.06 -4.12 19.39
C LYS A 262 16.87 -4.31 18.10
N ALA A 263 16.19 -4.46 16.95
CA ALA A 263 16.85 -4.61 15.66
C ALA A 263 17.68 -3.37 15.27
N GLN A 264 17.22 -2.16 15.58
CA GLN A 264 17.97 -0.91 15.35
C GLN A 264 19.31 -0.85 16.11
N LYS A 265 19.43 -1.57 17.23
CA LYS A 265 20.63 -1.63 18.07
C LYS A 265 21.56 -2.79 17.74
N ASP A 266 21.11 -3.74 16.93
CA ASP A 266 21.89 -4.92 16.56
C ASP A 266 22.61 -4.70 15.23
N PRO A 267 23.98 -4.64 15.21
CA PRO A 267 24.74 -4.41 13.99
C PRO A 267 24.65 -5.55 12.96
N LYS A 268 24.14 -6.73 13.37
CA LYS A 268 23.90 -7.87 12.47
C LYS A 268 22.60 -7.76 11.70
N LEU A 269 21.75 -6.82 12.07
CA LEU A 269 20.43 -6.61 11.49
C LEU A 269 20.34 -5.27 10.74
N THR A 270 19.43 -5.20 9.79
CA THR A 270 19.07 -3.97 9.08
C THR A 270 17.58 -3.74 9.21
N VAL A 271 17.18 -2.54 9.60
CA VAL A 271 15.77 -2.12 9.65
C VAL A 271 15.45 -1.34 8.39
N HIS A 272 14.57 -1.91 7.55
CA HIS A 272 14.02 -1.24 6.38
C HIS A 272 12.70 -0.61 6.77
N THR A 273 12.59 0.71 6.62
CA THR A 273 11.38 1.46 6.94
C THR A 273 10.79 2.03 5.67
N TYR A 274 9.53 1.76 5.43
CA TYR A 274 8.76 2.39 4.37
C TYR A 274 7.63 3.24 4.95
N LYS A 275 7.60 4.51 4.56
CA LYS A 275 6.55 5.47 4.93
C LYS A 275 5.44 5.37 3.90
N GLY A 276 4.29 4.85 4.33
CA GLY A 276 3.14 4.65 3.47
C GLY A 276 2.50 5.94 2.98
N SER A 277 1.71 5.85 1.94
CA SER A 277 0.96 6.96 1.35
C SER A 277 -0.42 7.17 1.97
N GLY A 278 -0.89 6.23 2.78
CA GLY A 278 -2.19 6.25 3.45
C GLY A 278 -2.11 6.42 4.97
N ALA A 279 -3.26 6.25 5.62
CA ALA A 279 -3.39 6.41 7.07
C ALA A 279 -4.36 5.39 7.68
N GLN A 280 -4.12 5.05 8.94
CA GLN A 280 -5.07 4.32 9.79
C GLN A 280 -6.18 5.26 10.23
N VAL A 281 -7.40 4.79 10.21
CA VAL A 281 -8.58 5.63 10.35
C VAL A 281 -9.73 4.89 11.04
N TYR A 282 -10.65 5.66 11.60
CA TYR A 282 -11.93 5.19 12.10
C TYR A 282 -13.07 5.95 11.42
N ALA A 283 -14.07 5.21 10.95
CA ALA A 283 -15.23 5.76 10.24
C ALA A 283 -16.41 5.85 11.21
N PHE A 284 -16.98 7.05 11.35
CA PHE A 284 -18.26 7.26 12.01
C PHE A 284 -19.42 6.89 11.08
N ASN A 285 -20.44 6.21 11.59
CA ASN A 285 -21.71 6.08 10.88
C ASN A 285 -22.55 7.34 11.13
N THR A 286 -22.53 8.28 10.19
CA THR A 286 -23.22 9.57 10.34
C THR A 286 -24.74 9.48 10.25
N LYS A 287 -25.30 8.28 10.06
CA LYS A 287 -26.75 8.05 9.97
C LYS A 287 -27.36 7.59 11.29
N VAL A 288 -26.55 7.38 12.33
CA VAL A 288 -27.02 6.90 13.62
C VAL A 288 -26.52 7.78 14.75
N ALA A 289 -27.38 7.98 15.78
CA ALA A 289 -27.00 8.69 16.98
C ALA A 289 -25.86 7.95 17.71
N PRO A 290 -24.95 8.67 18.37
CA PRO A 290 -24.87 10.13 18.48
C PRO A 290 -24.10 10.78 17.30
N PHE A 291 -23.70 10.01 16.27
CA PHE A 291 -22.83 10.46 15.18
C PHE A 291 -23.55 11.15 14.03
N ASP A 292 -24.86 11.30 14.10
CA ASP A 292 -25.66 12.18 13.25
C ASP A 292 -25.38 13.67 13.54
N ASP A 293 -24.89 14.00 14.73
CA ASP A 293 -24.48 15.37 15.12
C ASP A 293 -22.98 15.59 14.91
N VAL A 294 -22.62 16.60 14.12
CA VAL A 294 -21.23 16.94 13.83
C VAL A 294 -20.44 17.37 15.07
N ARG A 295 -21.09 18.01 16.04
CA ARG A 295 -20.45 18.47 17.29
C ARG A 295 -19.89 17.29 18.08
N VAL A 296 -20.62 16.17 18.13
CA VAL A 296 -20.16 14.94 18.79
C VAL A 296 -18.93 14.38 18.06
N ARG A 297 -18.99 14.26 16.73
CA ARG A 297 -17.85 13.74 15.95
C ARG A 297 -16.61 14.61 16.13
N GLN A 298 -16.75 15.95 16.03
CA GLN A 298 -15.65 16.90 16.28
C GLN A 298 -15.07 16.78 17.68
N ALA A 299 -15.93 16.68 18.70
CA ALA A 299 -15.52 16.51 20.09
C ALA A 299 -14.66 15.25 20.28
N LEU A 300 -15.09 14.12 19.71
CA LEU A 300 -14.35 12.87 19.83
C LEU A 300 -12.99 12.93 19.12
N VAL A 301 -12.90 13.61 17.97
CA VAL A 301 -11.62 13.81 17.26
C VAL A 301 -10.68 14.70 18.07
N MET A 302 -11.21 15.82 18.62
CA MET A 302 -10.43 16.77 19.41
C MET A 302 -10.01 16.24 20.79
N ALA A 303 -10.68 15.20 21.30
CA ALA A 303 -10.32 14.54 22.55
C ALA A 303 -9.06 13.68 22.47
N ILE A 304 -8.56 13.35 21.25
CA ILE A 304 -7.47 12.40 21.04
C ILE A 304 -6.12 13.12 21.00
N ASP A 305 -5.30 12.91 22.04
CA ASP A 305 -3.88 13.29 22.06
C ASP A 305 -3.07 12.22 21.30
N ARG A 306 -2.91 12.40 19.99
CA ARG A 306 -2.26 11.42 19.11
C ARG A 306 -0.82 11.09 19.50
N PRO A 307 0.04 12.07 19.91
CA PRO A 307 1.36 11.77 20.46
C PRO A 307 1.31 10.84 21.69
N LYS A 308 0.41 11.11 22.66
CA LYS A 308 0.26 10.21 23.80
C LYS A 308 -0.32 8.86 23.42
N MET A 309 -1.22 8.81 22.45
CA MET A 309 -1.73 7.56 21.90
C MET A 309 -0.58 6.74 21.26
N SER A 310 0.28 7.37 20.47
CA SER A 310 1.47 6.72 19.88
C SER A 310 2.40 6.16 20.96
N GLN A 311 2.67 6.96 22.00
CA GLN A 311 3.50 6.50 23.12
C GLN A 311 2.91 5.26 23.82
N ALA A 312 1.58 5.24 23.99
CA ALA A 312 0.89 4.16 24.71
C ALA A 312 0.83 2.84 23.91
N ILE A 313 0.75 2.91 22.57
CA ILE A 313 0.48 1.72 21.75
C ILE A 313 1.67 1.23 20.93
N SER A 314 2.71 2.07 20.76
CA SER A 314 3.86 1.75 19.92
C SER A 314 5.18 2.39 20.37
N ASN A 315 5.30 2.75 21.66
CA ASN A 315 6.49 3.43 22.21
C ASN A 315 6.94 4.66 21.39
N GLY A 316 5.97 5.35 20.75
CA GLY A 316 6.22 6.53 19.93
C GLY A 316 6.60 6.24 18.46
N LEU A 317 6.66 5.00 18.01
CA LEU A 317 7.00 4.66 16.63
C LEU A 317 5.90 5.03 15.63
N SER A 318 4.61 4.88 16.01
CA SER A 318 3.50 5.26 15.16
C SER A 318 3.44 6.77 14.99
N ARG A 319 3.52 7.26 13.75
CA ARG A 319 3.51 8.69 13.47
C ARG A 319 2.08 9.21 13.37
N PRO A 320 1.71 10.26 14.14
CA PRO A 320 0.39 10.86 14.08
C PRO A 320 -0.02 11.27 12.66
N ALA A 321 -1.28 11.03 12.30
CA ALA A 321 -1.90 11.48 11.07
C ALA A 321 -2.99 12.52 11.37
N SER A 322 -3.11 13.52 10.50
CA SER A 322 -4.14 14.55 10.54
C SER A 322 -5.07 14.52 9.32
N ASN A 323 -4.71 13.74 8.32
CA ASN A 323 -5.39 13.65 7.03
C ASN A 323 -5.17 12.27 6.40
N PRO A 324 -5.84 11.95 5.26
CA PRO A 324 -5.71 10.64 4.62
C PRO A 324 -4.35 10.35 4.00
N TYR A 325 -3.47 11.36 3.84
CA TYR A 325 -2.24 11.25 3.08
C TYR A 325 -1.04 11.06 4.01
N GLY A 326 -0.42 9.89 3.94
CA GLY A 326 0.82 9.60 4.67
C GLY A 326 2.04 10.33 4.10
N ASP A 327 3.17 10.20 4.80
CA ASP A 327 4.43 10.83 4.37
C ASP A 327 4.93 10.31 3.01
N GLY A 328 4.54 9.09 2.61
CA GLY A 328 4.85 8.53 1.30
C GLY A 328 4.00 9.08 0.15
N SER A 329 2.88 9.78 0.44
CA SER A 329 2.04 10.41 -0.57
C SER A 329 2.71 11.63 -1.21
N TRP A 330 2.46 11.85 -2.50
CA TRP A 330 2.83 13.08 -3.18
C TRP A 330 1.93 14.27 -2.78
N VAL A 331 0.73 14.02 -2.28
CA VAL A 331 -0.14 15.07 -1.75
C VAL A 331 0.44 15.61 -0.45
N LYS A 332 0.77 16.91 -0.43
CA LYS A 332 1.31 17.61 0.75
C LYS A 332 0.48 18.87 1.01
N CYS A 333 -0.37 18.82 2.03
CA CYS A 333 -1.23 19.93 2.38
C CYS A 333 -0.54 20.85 3.40
N LYS A 334 -0.52 22.15 3.11
CA LYS A 334 -0.13 23.17 4.11
C LYS A 334 -1.21 23.35 5.18
N ASP A 335 -2.47 23.26 4.74
CA ASP A 335 -3.65 23.25 5.58
C ASP A 335 -4.56 22.10 5.14
N ASP A 336 -4.74 21.12 6.00
CA ASP A 336 -5.58 19.94 5.79
C ASP A 336 -6.90 20.00 6.57
N GLY A 337 -7.16 21.12 7.26
CA GLY A 337 -8.35 21.30 8.09
C GLY A 337 -8.36 20.46 9.35
N ALA A 338 -7.21 19.96 9.81
CA ALA A 338 -7.13 19.10 10.98
C ALA A 338 -7.75 19.72 12.22
N LEU A 339 -8.47 18.90 12.96
CA LEU A 339 -8.95 19.25 14.28
C LEU A 339 -7.85 18.92 15.31
N PRO A 340 -7.21 19.96 15.93
CA PRO A 340 -6.15 19.75 16.89
C PRO A 340 -6.70 19.13 18.19
N PHE A 341 -5.81 18.49 18.96
CA PHE A 341 -6.14 18.07 20.33
C PHE A 341 -6.54 19.27 21.18
N ASP A 342 -7.76 19.26 21.71
CA ASP A 342 -8.31 20.26 22.60
C ASP A 342 -9.40 19.62 23.47
N ALA A 343 -9.02 19.13 24.62
CA ALA A 343 -9.93 18.43 25.53
C ALA A 343 -11.01 19.36 26.13
N GLU A 344 -10.71 20.63 26.32
CA GLU A 344 -11.69 21.59 26.90
C GLU A 344 -12.75 21.96 25.85
N LYS A 345 -12.35 22.21 24.62
CA LYS A 345 -13.31 22.41 23.53
C LYS A 345 -14.14 21.15 23.26
N ALA A 346 -13.51 19.97 23.32
CA ALA A 346 -14.23 18.70 23.21
C ALA A 346 -15.33 18.57 24.28
N LYS A 347 -15.03 18.86 25.57
CA LYS A 347 -16.02 18.87 26.67
C LYS A 347 -17.14 19.89 26.41
N ALA A 348 -16.80 21.07 25.93
CA ALA A 348 -17.79 22.11 25.61
C ALA A 348 -18.75 21.64 24.52
N LEU A 349 -18.27 21.01 23.46
CA LEU A 349 -19.09 20.45 22.37
C LEU A 349 -20.01 19.32 22.85
N ILE A 350 -19.52 18.41 23.72
CA ILE A 350 -20.36 17.36 24.33
C ILE A 350 -21.44 17.97 25.22
N LYS A 351 -21.09 18.97 26.01
CA LYS A 351 -22.07 19.71 26.84
C LYS A 351 -23.12 20.40 25.99
N ASP A 352 -22.71 21.06 24.89
CA ASP A 352 -23.60 21.74 23.95
C ASP A 352 -24.54 20.80 23.20
N TYR A 353 -24.11 19.56 22.96
CA TYR A 353 -24.96 18.51 22.42
C TYR A 353 -26.13 18.20 23.34
N GLY A 354 -25.95 18.26 24.67
CA GLY A 354 -27.01 18.23 25.68
C GLY A 354 -27.66 16.88 25.92
N LYS A 355 -27.12 15.79 25.35
CA LYS A 355 -27.60 14.41 25.53
C LYS A 355 -26.41 13.50 25.88
N PRO A 356 -26.64 12.32 26.48
CA PRO A 356 -25.61 11.33 26.71
C PRO A 356 -24.94 10.93 25.37
N VAL A 357 -23.61 10.77 25.39
CA VAL A 357 -22.84 10.31 24.27
C VAL A 357 -22.34 8.89 24.57
N ASP A 358 -23.25 7.94 24.33
CA ASP A 358 -23.00 6.51 24.54
C ASP A 358 -22.98 5.82 23.16
N PHE A 359 -21.94 5.04 22.88
CA PHE A 359 -21.79 4.36 21.59
C PHE A 359 -20.90 3.12 21.68
N LYS A 360 -20.98 2.29 20.65
CA LYS A 360 -20.14 1.10 20.46
C LYS A 360 -19.09 1.32 19.38
N MET A 361 -17.90 0.83 19.66
CA MET A 361 -16.80 0.81 18.70
C MET A 361 -16.42 -0.64 18.40
N LEU A 362 -16.41 -0.99 17.10
CA LEU A 362 -15.85 -2.26 16.66
C LEU A 362 -14.33 -2.24 16.85
N VAL A 363 -13.79 -3.33 17.38
CA VAL A 363 -12.35 -3.58 17.41
C VAL A 363 -12.09 -5.04 17.01
N THR A 364 -10.91 -5.32 16.46
CA THR A 364 -10.50 -6.70 16.22
C THR A 364 -10.34 -7.46 17.55
N ALA A 365 -10.72 -8.74 17.58
CA ALA A 365 -10.56 -9.62 18.73
C ALA A 365 -9.07 -10.04 18.94
N THR A 366 -8.16 -9.08 18.81
CA THR A 366 -6.72 -9.23 19.02
C THR A 366 -6.26 -8.44 20.25
N PRO A 367 -5.11 -8.75 20.85
CA PRO A 367 -4.55 -7.96 21.93
C PRO A 367 -4.41 -6.47 21.58
N ARG A 368 -3.94 -6.19 20.34
CA ARG A 368 -3.82 -4.83 19.85
C ARG A 368 -5.18 -4.14 19.68
N GLY A 369 -6.15 -4.78 19.06
CA GLY A 369 -7.49 -4.20 18.90
C GLY A 369 -8.09 -3.78 20.24
N ARG A 370 -7.93 -4.63 21.26
CA ARG A 370 -8.35 -4.30 22.64
C ARG A 370 -7.58 -3.12 23.21
N MET A 371 -6.25 -3.11 23.08
CA MET A 371 -5.40 -2.03 23.60
C MET A 371 -5.77 -0.67 22.99
N VAL A 372 -5.90 -0.61 21.67
CA VAL A 372 -6.31 0.62 20.97
C VAL A 372 -7.70 1.07 21.43
N GLY A 373 -8.66 0.15 21.51
CA GLY A 373 -10.00 0.43 22.04
C GLY A 373 -9.95 1.02 23.45
N GLN A 374 -9.17 0.43 24.36
CA GLN A 374 -9.03 0.92 25.74
C GLN A 374 -8.38 2.31 25.82
N VAL A 375 -7.36 2.59 24.98
CA VAL A 375 -6.72 3.90 24.93
C VAL A 375 -7.71 4.96 24.46
N LEU A 376 -8.46 4.70 23.38
CA LEU A 376 -9.49 5.62 22.88
C LEU A 376 -10.62 5.81 23.90
N GLN A 377 -11.07 4.74 24.55
CA GLN A 377 -12.08 4.79 25.60
C GLN A 377 -11.68 5.76 26.73
N GLN A 378 -10.41 5.72 27.15
CA GLN A 378 -9.90 6.63 28.18
C GLN A 378 -9.89 8.09 27.73
N PHE A 379 -9.51 8.39 26.48
CA PHE A 379 -9.56 9.75 25.97
C PHE A 379 -11.00 10.30 25.96
N TRP A 380 -11.95 9.52 25.47
CA TRP A 380 -13.34 9.95 25.33
C TRP A 380 -14.06 10.05 26.67
N LYS A 381 -13.76 9.15 27.63
CA LYS A 381 -14.28 9.24 28.97
C LYS A 381 -13.94 10.56 29.67
N ARG A 382 -12.75 11.11 29.43
CA ARG A 382 -12.30 12.40 30.02
C ARG A 382 -13.11 13.60 29.53
N VAL A 383 -13.77 13.48 28.38
CA VAL A 383 -14.60 14.55 27.82
C VAL A 383 -16.09 14.28 27.97
N GLY A 384 -16.49 13.21 28.71
CA GLY A 384 -17.88 12.90 29.03
C GLY A 384 -18.58 11.99 28.01
N ALA A 385 -17.84 11.26 27.19
CA ALA A 385 -18.40 10.26 26.27
C ALA A 385 -18.08 8.85 26.75
N ASN A 386 -19.04 7.93 26.67
CA ASN A 386 -18.92 6.53 27.07
C ASN A 386 -18.87 5.64 25.81
N MET A 387 -17.77 4.98 25.61
CA MET A 387 -17.60 4.05 24.52
C MET A 387 -17.55 2.61 25.04
N GLU A 388 -18.37 1.74 24.49
CA GLU A 388 -18.32 0.29 24.68
C GLU A 388 -17.46 -0.35 23.60
N ILE A 389 -16.54 -1.24 24.00
CA ILE A 389 -15.69 -1.98 23.07
C ILE A 389 -16.45 -3.23 22.61
N GLU A 390 -16.73 -3.33 21.33
CA GLU A 390 -17.32 -4.52 20.70
C GLU A 390 -16.25 -5.28 19.91
N GLN A 391 -15.80 -6.42 20.45
CA GLN A 391 -14.76 -7.25 19.83
C GLN A 391 -15.37 -8.16 18.76
N VAL A 392 -14.81 -8.16 17.57
CA VAL A 392 -15.22 -9.01 16.44
C VAL A 392 -14.00 -9.58 15.73
N ASP A 393 -14.18 -10.71 15.06
CA ASP A 393 -13.13 -11.27 14.19
C ASP A 393 -12.81 -10.32 13.05
N GLN A 394 -11.54 -10.33 12.62
CA GLN A 394 -11.04 -9.46 11.55
C GLN A 394 -11.90 -9.55 10.27
N ALA A 395 -12.37 -10.76 9.90
CA ALA A 395 -13.20 -10.98 8.72
C ALA A 395 -14.62 -10.41 8.86
N THR A 396 -15.09 -10.16 10.08
CA THR A 396 -16.43 -9.60 10.38
C THR A 396 -16.46 -8.08 10.12
N ILE A 397 -15.35 -7.37 10.32
CA ILE A 397 -15.29 -5.91 10.19
C ILE A 397 -15.75 -5.45 8.81
N PRO A 398 -15.19 -5.94 7.67
CA PRO A 398 -15.64 -5.52 6.35
C PRO A 398 -17.12 -5.79 6.09
N THR A 399 -17.62 -6.96 6.52
CA THR A 399 -19.02 -7.33 6.35
C THR A 399 -19.95 -6.35 7.06
N ARG A 400 -19.67 -6.03 8.32
CA ARG A 400 -20.45 -5.05 9.10
C ARG A 400 -20.30 -3.64 8.58
N ALA A 401 -19.11 -3.26 8.12
CA ALA A 401 -18.85 -1.96 7.52
C ALA A 401 -19.69 -1.75 6.24
N PHE A 402 -19.68 -2.69 5.31
CA PHE A 402 -20.43 -2.60 4.06
C PHE A 402 -21.97 -2.63 4.26
N THR A 403 -22.43 -3.31 5.29
CA THR A 403 -23.85 -3.33 5.67
C THR A 403 -24.23 -2.21 6.63
N ARG A 404 -23.27 -1.33 7.00
CA ARG A 404 -23.42 -0.23 7.98
C ARG A 404 -23.94 -0.66 9.36
N GLN A 405 -23.64 -1.90 9.76
CA GLN A 405 -23.99 -2.45 11.08
C GLN A 405 -22.92 -2.08 12.12
N PHE A 406 -22.67 -0.80 12.28
CA PHE A 406 -21.71 -0.24 13.25
C PHE A 406 -22.12 1.18 13.62
N GLN A 407 -21.61 1.70 14.74
CA GLN A 407 -21.60 3.12 15.07
C GLN A 407 -20.23 3.72 14.77
N LEU A 408 -19.14 3.07 15.20
CA LEU A 408 -17.76 3.42 14.90
C LEU A 408 -16.98 2.16 14.51
N THR A 409 -16.24 2.21 13.40
CA THR A 409 -15.48 1.06 12.89
C THR A 409 -14.05 1.44 12.51
N PRO A 410 -13.05 0.58 12.80
CA PRO A 410 -11.71 0.76 12.23
C PRO A 410 -11.74 0.57 10.72
N TRP A 411 -10.92 1.34 10.03
CA TRP A 411 -10.70 1.22 8.60
C TRP A 411 -9.26 1.63 8.25
N ARG A 412 -8.90 1.52 6.99
CA ARG A 412 -7.57 1.92 6.51
C ARG A 412 -7.67 2.51 5.11
N ILE A 413 -7.00 3.61 4.86
CA ILE A 413 -6.68 4.04 3.50
C ILE A 413 -5.47 3.23 3.06
N VAL A 414 -5.67 2.43 2.02
CA VAL A 414 -4.63 1.58 1.45
C VAL A 414 -3.61 2.45 0.72
N ASP A 415 -2.34 2.08 0.81
CA ASP A 415 -1.26 2.80 0.16
C ASP A 415 -1.25 2.52 -1.34
N LEU A 416 -1.67 3.49 -2.10
CA LEU A 416 -1.57 3.50 -3.55
C LEU A 416 -0.67 4.66 -4.00
N ALA A 417 -0.07 4.52 -5.18
CA ALA A 417 0.73 5.59 -5.78
C ALA A 417 -0.11 6.84 -6.06
N ASP A 418 -1.40 6.65 -6.30
CA ASP A 418 -2.38 7.73 -6.51
C ASP A 418 -3.52 7.62 -5.49
N PRO A 419 -3.91 8.70 -4.81
CA PRO A 419 -5.00 8.67 -3.85
C PRO A 419 -6.38 8.50 -4.48
N ASP A 420 -6.57 8.78 -5.79
CA ASP A 420 -7.89 8.78 -6.43
C ASP A 420 -8.72 7.53 -6.14
N PRO A 421 -8.23 6.30 -6.37
CA PRO A 421 -9.08 5.13 -6.19
C PRO A 421 -9.62 5.00 -4.76
N GLN A 422 -8.81 5.32 -3.77
CA GLN A 422 -9.22 5.23 -2.36
C GLN A 422 -10.11 6.39 -1.93
N MET A 423 -9.77 7.61 -2.32
CA MET A 423 -10.53 8.80 -1.94
C MET A 423 -11.91 8.78 -2.60
N TYR A 424 -11.98 8.47 -3.88
CA TYR A 424 -13.24 8.38 -4.61
C TYR A 424 -14.12 7.24 -4.05
N ALA A 425 -13.57 6.05 -3.87
CA ALA A 425 -14.33 4.91 -3.38
C ALA A 425 -14.90 5.13 -1.96
N ASN A 426 -14.13 5.75 -1.06
CA ASN A 426 -14.54 5.91 0.33
C ASN A 426 -15.39 7.16 0.59
N PHE A 427 -15.33 8.19 -0.27
CA PHE A 427 -15.95 9.49 0.04
C PHE A 427 -16.93 10.00 -1.01
N ARG A 428 -16.95 9.47 -2.24
CA ARG A 428 -17.93 9.86 -3.27
C ARG A 428 -19.34 9.42 -2.84
N SER A 429 -20.28 10.34 -2.87
CA SER A 429 -21.68 10.04 -2.52
C SER A 429 -22.22 8.91 -3.38
N GLY A 430 -22.90 7.95 -2.75
CA GLY A 430 -23.46 6.77 -3.43
C GLY A 430 -22.47 5.64 -3.69
N SER A 431 -21.17 5.81 -3.40
CA SER A 431 -20.22 4.72 -3.48
C SER A 431 -20.54 3.63 -2.44
N PRO A 432 -20.47 2.33 -2.81
CA PRO A 432 -20.64 1.23 -1.86
C PRO A 432 -19.67 1.27 -0.67
N LEU A 433 -18.49 1.88 -0.86
CA LEU A 433 -17.46 2.03 0.17
C LEU A 433 -17.57 3.34 0.96
N ALA A 434 -18.54 4.22 0.67
CA ALA A 434 -18.82 5.40 1.48
C ALA A 434 -19.46 4.98 2.82
N LEU A 435 -18.65 4.35 3.68
CA LEU A 435 -19.09 3.68 4.92
C LEU A 435 -19.81 4.62 5.90
N ALA A 436 -19.35 5.86 5.95
CA ALA A 436 -19.95 6.88 6.85
C ALA A 436 -21.40 7.21 6.51
N GLY A 437 -21.89 6.85 5.32
CA GLY A 437 -23.21 7.26 4.83
C GLY A 437 -23.34 8.76 4.59
N TYR A 438 -22.23 9.48 4.56
CA TYR A 438 -22.16 10.92 4.33
C TYR A 438 -22.32 11.23 2.85
N ALA A 439 -22.96 12.37 2.54
CA ALA A 439 -23.11 12.89 1.20
C ALA A 439 -22.92 14.41 1.21
N ASN A 440 -22.07 14.91 0.34
CA ASN A 440 -21.78 16.33 0.21
C ASN A 440 -21.47 16.66 -1.27
N PRO A 441 -22.31 17.47 -1.95
CA PRO A 441 -22.11 17.82 -3.34
C PRO A 441 -20.80 18.57 -3.64
N GLU A 442 -20.27 19.33 -2.67
CA GLU A 442 -18.98 20.03 -2.81
C GLU A 442 -17.84 19.02 -2.79
N LEU A 443 -17.87 18.06 -1.86
CA LEU A 443 -16.90 16.96 -1.80
C LEU A 443 -16.93 16.13 -3.10
N ASP A 444 -18.13 15.82 -3.59
CA ASP A 444 -18.32 15.10 -4.84
C ASP A 444 -17.68 15.81 -6.04
N LYS A 445 -17.90 17.12 -6.16
CA LYS A 445 -17.28 17.92 -7.22
C LYS A 445 -15.76 17.92 -7.18
N LEU A 446 -15.18 18.01 -5.98
CA LEU A 446 -13.72 17.97 -5.82
C LEU A 446 -13.15 16.60 -6.17
N LEU A 447 -13.82 15.52 -5.78
CA LEU A 447 -13.42 14.15 -6.14
C LEU A 447 -13.51 13.92 -7.66
N ASP A 448 -14.61 14.36 -8.29
CA ASP A 448 -14.81 14.27 -9.74
C ASP A 448 -13.73 15.09 -10.49
N HIS A 449 -13.40 16.29 -10.01
CA HIS A 449 -12.39 17.16 -10.61
C HIS A 449 -10.97 16.60 -10.46
N ALA A 450 -10.59 16.16 -9.26
CA ALA A 450 -9.26 15.59 -9.01
C ALA A 450 -8.96 14.35 -9.87
N ARG A 451 -10.00 13.58 -10.23
CA ARG A 451 -9.93 12.38 -11.07
C ARG A 451 -9.52 12.66 -12.51
N VAL A 452 -9.90 13.83 -13.04
CA VAL A 452 -9.67 14.22 -14.43
C VAL A 452 -8.58 15.26 -14.60
N THR A 453 -8.06 15.82 -13.52
CA THR A 453 -7.06 16.88 -13.53
C THR A 453 -5.66 16.28 -13.66
N ALA A 454 -4.95 16.62 -14.75
CA ALA A 454 -3.57 16.18 -14.98
C ALA A 454 -2.53 17.06 -14.29
N ASP A 455 -2.82 18.34 -14.05
CA ASP A 455 -1.93 19.26 -13.34
C ASP A 455 -1.78 18.85 -11.87
N MET A 456 -0.57 18.45 -11.47
CA MET A 456 -0.29 17.93 -10.14
C MET A 456 -0.43 18.99 -9.04
N GLY A 457 -0.22 20.27 -9.37
CA GLY A 457 -0.42 21.38 -8.43
C GLY A 457 -1.91 21.55 -8.10
N GLN A 458 -2.75 21.65 -9.14
CA GLN A 458 -4.19 21.74 -8.98
C GLN A 458 -4.77 20.50 -8.31
N ARG A 459 -4.31 19.31 -8.68
CA ARG A 459 -4.71 18.05 -8.06
C ARG A 459 -4.36 18.00 -6.57
N THR A 460 -3.20 18.53 -6.20
CA THR A 460 -2.81 18.65 -4.78
C THR A 460 -3.78 19.54 -4.02
N GLU A 461 -4.16 20.69 -4.59
CA GLU A 461 -5.12 21.60 -3.97
C GLU A 461 -6.52 20.97 -3.84
N ASP A 462 -6.97 20.22 -4.83
CA ASP A 462 -8.24 19.48 -4.77
C ASP A 462 -8.23 18.48 -3.62
N TYR A 463 -7.17 17.64 -3.50
CA TYR A 463 -7.05 16.68 -2.42
C TYR A 463 -6.89 17.35 -1.04
N CYS A 464 -6.26 18.50 -0.97
CA CYS A 464 -6.20 19.27 0.27
C CYS A 464 -7.56 19.86 0.63
N ALA A 465 -8.33 20.33 -0.34
CA ALA A 465 -9.71 20.78 -0.13
C ALA A 465 -10.63 19.62 0.31
N ILE A 466 -10.48 18.44 -0.29
CA ILE A 466 -11.15 17.20 0.12
C ILE A 466 -10.83 16.89 1.59
N SER A 467 -9.56 16.96 1.98
CA SER A 467 -9.15 16.74 3.38
C SER A 467 -9.79 17.73 4.34
N ARG A 468 -9.82 19.05 3.97
CA ARG A 468 -10.48 20.09 4.77
C ARG A 468 -11.95 19.80 5.03
N LEU A 469 -12.70 19.36 4.01
CA LEU A 469 -14.10 19.00 4.17
C LEU A 469 -14.31 17.78 5.07
N ILE A 470 -13.51 16.72 4.85
CA ILE A 470 -13.56 15.50 5.67
C ILE A 470 -13.29 15.82 7.15
N ASN A 471 -12.27 16.62 7.43
CA ASN A 471 -11.88 17.01 8.78
C ASN A 471 -12.86 17.98 9.42
N LYS A 472 -13.35 18.98 8.68
CA LYS A 472 -14.37 19.93 9.17
C LYS A 472 -15.62 19.22 9.65
N ASP A 473 -16.11 18.26 8.87
CA ASP A 473 -17.34 17.53 9.19
C ASP A 473 -17.07 16.28 10.04
N ALA A 474 -15.79 16.01 10.33
CA ALA A 474 -15.31 14.90 11.14
C ALA A 474 -15.99 13.57 10.76
N ILE A 475 -16.12 13.29 9.47
CA ILE A 475 -16.78 12.06 8.99
C ILE A 475 -15.92 10.82 9.24
N TRP A 476 -14.62 10.98 9.22
CA TRP A 476 -13.62 10.02 9.64
C TRP A 476 -12.61 10.73 10.55
N PHE A 477 -11.88 9.98 11.37
CA PHE A 477 -10.73 10.52 12.10
C PHE A 477 -9.48 9.66 11.87
N TRP A 478 -8.36 10.37 11.74
CA TRP A 478 -7.05 9.83 11.43
C TRP A 478 -6.30 9.59 12.73
N THR A 479 -5.63 8.44 12.84
CA THR A 479 -4.80 8.14 14.01
C THR A 479 -3.32 8.20 13.66
N PHE A 480 -2.87 7.34 12.78
CA PHE A 480 -1.47 7.22 12.42
C PHE A 480 -1.28 7.07 10.92
N GLN A 481 -0.14 7.52 10.43
CA GLN A 481 0.30 7.25 9.08
C GLN A 481 0.71 5.77 8.97
N ASN A 482 0.43 5.15 7.83
CA ASN A 482 0.90 3.79 7.58
C ASN A 482 2.43 3.78 7.55
N THR A 483 3.04 2.86 8.29
CA THR A 483 4.47 2.62 8.28
C THR A 483 4.70 1.11 8.28
N TYR A 484 5.54 0.65 7.38
CA TYR A 484 5.88 -0.76 7.25
C TYR A 484 7.34 -0.97 7.56
N TYR A 485 7.66 -2.08 8.17
CA TYR A 485 9.01 -2.46 8.51
C TYR A 485 9.32 -3.83 7.94
N ALA A 486 10.54 -3.98 7.41
CA ALA A 486 11.15 -5.29 7.26
C ALA A 486 12.46 -5.29 8.04
N LEU A 487 12.67 -6.33 8.79
CA LEU A 487 13.91 -6.53 9.54
C LEU A 487 14.69 -7.65 8.84
N SER A 488 15.91 -7.39 8.43
CA SER A 488 16.72 -8.38 7.71
C SER A 488 18.08 -8.60 8.32
N SER A 489 18.71 -9.73 8.01
CA SER A 489 20.14 -9.91 8.18
C SER A 489 20.89 -8.81 7.44
N ALA A 490 21.94 -8.26 8.04
CA ALA A 490 22.82 -7.30 7.41
C ALA A 490 23.52 -7.83 6.14
N LYS A 491 23.54 -9.16 5.95
CA LYS A 491 24.06 -9.83 4.75
C LYS A 491 23.14 -9.70 3.55
N LEU A 492 21.84 -9.43 3.77
CA LEU A 492 20.88 -9.22 2.68
C LEU A 492 21.04 -7.82 2.09
N LYS A 493 21.28 -7.76 0.79
CA LYS A 493 21.50 -6.52 0.03
C LYS A 493 20.46 -6.35 -1.08
N GLY A 494 20.36 -5.13 -1.60
CA GLY A 494 19.49 -4.82 -2.75
C GLY A 494 18.00 -4.89 -2.47
N PHE A 495 17.60 -4.85 -1.20
CA PHE A 495 16.19 -4.87 -0.82
C PHE A 495 15.50 -3.57 -1.29
N PRO A 496 14.48 -3.65 -2.14
CA PRO A 496 13.81 -2.48 -2.69
C PRO A 496 12.84 -1.84 -1.69
N LYS A 497 12.26 -0.71 -2.07
CA LYS A 497 11.19 -0.10 -1.29
C LYS A 497 9.96 -0.99 -1.21
N MET A 498 9.35 -1.04 -0.03
CA MET A 498 8.14 -1.81 0.25
C MET A 498 6.88 -0.96 0.01
N TYR A 499 6.44 -0.83 -1.23
CA TYR A 499 5.14 -0.20 -1.47
C TYR A 499 4.02 -1.05 -0.88
N ASN A 500 3.15 -0.44 -0.08
CA ASN A 500 2.04 -1.12 0.63
C ASN A 500 2.49 -2.32 1.49
N GLY A 501 3.72 -2.27 2.03
CA GLY A 501 4.28 -3.36 2.84
C GLY A 501 4.71 -4.60 2.06
N VAL A 502 4.64 -4.59 0.74
CA VAL A 502 5.03 -5.71 -0.13
C VAL A 502 6.54 -5.84 -0.16
N MET A 503 7.05 -7.00 0.25
CA MET A 503 8.48 -7.32 0.20
C MET A 503 8.82 -7.96 -1.16
N ASP A 504 9.14 -7.14 -2.17
CA ASP A 504 9.65 -7.64 -3.46
C ASP A 504 11.13 -8.03 -3.31
N VAL A 505 11.39 -9.31 -3.11
CA VAL A 505 12.75 -9.85 -2.95
C VAL A 505 13.43 -10.22 -4.28
N SER A 506 12.83 -9.89 -5.42
CA SER A 506 13.36 -10.26 -6.75
C SER A 506 14.71 -9.60 -7.08
N ARG A 507 15.06 -8.51 -6.39
CA ARG A 507 16.29 -7.74 -6.57
C ARG A 507 17.31 -7.95 -5.46
N THR A 508 17.01 -8.78 -4.47
CA THR A 508 17.89 -9.01 -3.32
C THR A 508 18.99 -10.03 -3.66
N TRP A 509 20.13 -9.91 -2.97
CA TRP A 509 21.24 -10.87 -3.02
C TRP A 509 21.89 -11.00 -1.64
N LEU A 510 22.68 -12.05 -1.45
CA LEU A 510 23.46 -12.28 -0.25
C LEU A 510 24.93 -11.87 -0.46
N GLU A 511 25.46 -11.11 0.52
CA GLU A 511 26.88 -10.72 0.55
C GLU A 511 27.78 -11.87 0.99
#